data_a536f8eb6325bd46dea5138f6da6706a
#
_entry.id   a536f8eb6325bd46dea5138f6da6706a
#
_cell.length_a   1.000
_cell.length_b   1.000
_cell.length_c   1.000
_cell.angle_alpha   90.00
_cell.angle_beta   90.00
_cell.angle_gamma   90.00
#
_symmetry.space_group_name_H-M   'P 1'
#
loop_
_entity.id
_entity.type
_entity.pdbx_description
1 polymer ?
#
loop_
_entity_poly.entity_id
_entity_poly.type
_entity_poly.pdbx_seq_one_letter_code
_entity_poly.pdbx_strand_id
1 'polypeptide(L)'
;MNNMNLPSIKNFGKYGLESIAIIVSVLFSFYLEDLRVTSEKTNYKNELVKNLKAIINEDLINIQNIKELQNRAYAGADLIINDMIDGKMDLDKKEIAENYLLVGQRGWVSFFPQNGSYTELISTGSLELIRSTNFRKALTNTYTHLYERNLQVSRTIDDFFLDAFTRYSPYIIIQLSLIHI
;
A
#
# COMPACT_ATOMS: atom_id res chain seq x y z
N MET A 1 9.89 66.33 53.59
CA MET A 1 10.89 65.99 52.57
C MET A 1 11.00 64.46 52.52
N ASN A 2 10.39 63.87 51.54
CA ASN A 2 10.43 62.40 51.39
C ASN A 2 11.71 62.03 50.67
N ASN A 3 12.62 61.35 51.36
CA ASN A 3 13.78 60.72 50.73
C ASN A 3 13.32 59.50 49.87
N MET A 4 13.17 59.67 48.59
CA MET A 4 13.08 58.55 47.67
C MET A 4 14.45 57.87 47.63
N ASN A 5 14.54 56.71 48.28
CA ASN A 5 15.67 55.82 48.14
C ASN A 5 15.65 55.25 46.70
N LEU A 6 16.50 55.79 45.82
CA LEU A 6 16.76 55.24 44.48
C LEU A 6 17.43 53.86 44.66
N PRO A 7 16.90 52.81 43.96
CA PRO A 7 17.52 51.50 44.04
C PRO A 7 18.97 51.53 43.54
N SER A 8 19.86 51.00 44.32
CA SER A 8 21.32 50.98 44.06
C SER A 8 21.58 50.32 42.67
N ILE A 9 22.40 50.97 41.82
CA ILE A 9 22.85 50.50 40.49
C ILE A 9 23.41 49.06 40.55
N LYS A 10 23.96 48.63 41.70
CA LYS A 10 24.43 47.24 41.97
C LYS A 10 23.30 46.22 41.86
N ASN A 11 22.09 46.55 42.23
CA ASN A 11 20.94 45.63 42.15
C ASN A 11 20.41 45.49 40.71
N PHE A 12 20.59 46.50 39.86
CA PHE A 12 20.14 46.44 38.45
C PHE A 12 20.96 45.42 37.65
N GLY A 13 22.27 45.36 37.86
CA GLY A 13 23.11 44.35 37.21
C GLY A 13 22.78 42.92 37.64
N LYS A 14 22.43 42.68 38.90
CA LYS A 14 22.03 41.37 39.41
C LYS A 14 20.71 40.89 38.78
N TYR A 15 19.71 41.75 38.76
CA TYR A 15 18.40 41.40 38.14
C TYR A 15 18.55 41.23 36.64
N GLY A 16 19.43 41.95 35.96
CA GLY A 16 19.73 41.76 34.54
C GLY A 16 20.34 40.38 34.26
N LEU A 17 21.31 39.96 35.07
CA LEU A 17 21.90 38.63 34.95
C LEU A 17 20.90 37.50 35.26
N GLU A 18 20.07 37.64 36.28
CA GLU A 18 19.03 36.67 36.65
C GLU A 18 18.00 36.54 35.49
N SER A 19 17.58 37.66 34.86
CA SER A 19 16.68 37.66 33.72
C SER A 19 17.28 36.97 32.51
N ILE A 20 18.57 37.21 32.19
CA ILE A 20 19.28 36.56 31.11
C ILE A 20 19.38 35.05 31.36
N ALA A 21 19.72 34.63 32.61
CA ALA A 21 19.82 33.23 32.97
C ALA A 21 18.48 32.50 32.79
N ILE A 22 17.36 33.13 33.14
CA ILE A 22 16.03 32.57 32.94
C ILE A 22 15.75 32.40 31.44
N ILE A 23 16.00 33.46 30.62
CA ILE A 23 15.76 33.42 29.19
C ILE A 23 16.59 32.29 28.54
N VAL A 24 17.89 32.19 28.86
CA VAL A 24 18.77 31.13 28.35
C VAL A 24 18.27 29.74 28.76
N SER A 25 17.85 29.58 30.01
CA SER A 25 17.30 28.30 30.49
C SER A 25 16.02 27.89 29.72
N VAL A 26 15.13 28.82 29.46
CA VAL A 26 13.90 28.59 28.71
C VAL A 26 14.22 28.24 27.25
N LEU A 27 15.11 29.00 26.60
CA LEU A 27 15.54 28.70 25.21
C LEU A 27 16.23 27.34 25.10
N PHE A 28 17.06 27.00 26.10
CA PHE A 28 17.72 25.71 26.16
C PHE A 28 16.72 24.55 26.34
N SER A 29 15.70 24.73 27.17
CA SER A 29 14.62 23.77 27.35
C SER A 29 13.84 23.55 26.05
N PHE A 30 13.51 24.61 25.31
CA PHE A 30 12.87 24.49 24.00
C PHE A 30 13.76 23.78 22.97
N TYR A 31 15.06 24.06 22.99
CA TYR A 31 16.01 23.39 22.10
C TYR A 31 16.10 21.89 22.38
N LEU A 32 16.17 21.49 23.65
CA LEU A 32 16.18 20.06 24.03
C LEU A 32 14.87 19.38 23.63
N GLU A 33 13.72 20.04 23.81
CA GLU A 33 12.43 19.49 23.44
C GLU A 33 12.34 19.34 21.90
N ASP A 34 12.80 20.29 21.11
CA ASP A 34 12.85 20.18 19.65
C ASP A 34 13.72 19.01 19.18
N LEU A 35 14.89 18.81 19.81
CA LEU A 35 15.73 17.66 19.53
C LEU A 35 15.02 16.33 19.85
N ARG A 36 14.32 16.26 20.99
CA ARG A 36 13.56 15.08 21.40
C ARG A 36 12.47 14.74 20.39
N VAL A 37 11.64 15.73 20.06
CA VAL A 37 10.53 15.60 19.09
C VAL A 37 11.05 15.18 17.71
N THR A 38 12.14 15.79 17.25
CA THR A 38 12.77 15.47 15.96
C THR A 38 13.29 14.03 15.95
N SER A 39 13.92 13.58 17.06
CA SER A 39 14.39 12.21 17.21
C SER A 39 13.23 11.22 17.18
N GLU A 40 12.16 11.47 17.93
CA GLU A 40 10.96 10.63 17.96
C GLU A 40 10.31 10.52 16.57
N LYS A 41 10.10 11.63 15.88
CA LYS A 41 9.58 11.63 14.50
C LYS A 41 10.48 10.84 13.54
N THR A 42 11.80 10.97 13.71
CA THR A 42 12.76 10.25 12.86
C THR A 42 12.71 8.75 13.11
N ASN A 43 12.62 8.32 14.37
CA ASN A 43 12.49 6.91 14.73
C ASN A 43 11.19 6.32 14.22
N TYR A 44 10.08 7.03 14.40
CA TYR A 44 8.78 6.63 13.90
C TYR A 44 8.77 6.48 12.36
N LYS A 45 9.30 7.47 11.63
CA LYS A 45 9.49 7.36 10.18
C LYS A 45 10.33 6.14 9.79
N ASN A 46 11.41 5.84 10.52
CA ASN A 46 12.26 4.68 10.23
C ASN A 46 11.50 3.36 10.40
N GLU A 47 10.67 3.27 11.44
CA GLU A 47 9.80 2.12 11.68
C GLU A 47 8.77 1.94 10.55
N LEU A 48 8.09 3.01 10.16
CA LEU A 48 7.15 2.97 9.04
C LEU A 48 7.80 2.55 7.72
N VAL A 49 9.01 3.05 7.43
CA VAL A 49 9.76 2.64 6.23
C VAL A 49 10.17 1.17 6.29
N LYS A 50 10.53 0.66 7.48
CA LYS A 50 10.82 -0.76 7.67
C LYS A 50 9.59 -1.64 7.43
N ASN A 51 8.44 -1.24 7.98
CA ASN A 51 7.17 -1.94 7.79
C ASN A 51 6.74 -1.90 6.31
N LEU A 52 6.86 -0.74 5.66
CA LEU A 52 6.59 -0.60 4.23
C LEU A 52 7.46 -1.54 3.38
N LYS A 53 8.74 -1.70 3.72
CA LYS A 53 9.63 -2.65 3.03
C LYS A 53 9.15 -4.10 3.18
N ALA A 54 8.70 -4.50 4.36
CA ALA A 54 8.13 -5.83 4.59
C ALA A 54 6.87 -6.05 3.73
N ILE A 55 5.95 -5.10 3.76
CA ILE A 55 4.71 -5.12 2.97
C ILE A 55 5.00 -5.20 1.47
N ILE A 56 5.94 -4.41 0.95
CA ILE A 56 6.33 -4.47 -0.47
C ILE A 56 6.85 -5.87 -0.84
N ASN A 57 7.62 -6.52 0.03
CA ASN A 57 8.09 -7.88 -0.24
C ASN A 57 6.94 -8.90 -0.25
N GLU A 58 5.98 -8.77 0.67
CA GLU A 58 4.77 -9.61 0.68
C GLU A 58 3.92 -9.39 -0.58
N ASP A 59 3.74 -8.14 -0.98
CA ASP A 59 3.02 -7.77 -2.20
C ASP A 59 3.70 -8.34 -3.46
N LEU A 60 5.04 -8.31 -3.53
CA LEU A 60 5.78 -8.91 -4.64
C LEU A 60 5.57 -10.42 -4.75
N ILE A 61 5.58 -11.14 -3.61
CA ILE A 61 5.28 -12.58 -3.58
C ILE A 61 3.84 -12.82 -4.02
N ASN A 62 2.90 -12.02 -3.55
CA ASN A 62 1.49 -12.13 -3.90
C ASN A 62 1.25 -11.90 -5.40
N ILE A 63 1.86 -10.85 -5.99
CA ILE A 63 1.81 -10.60 -7.44
C ILE A 63 2.33 -11.82 -8.22
N GLN A 64 3.44 -12.41 -7.80
CA GLN A 64 4.00 -13.57 -8.47
C GLN A 64 3.04 -14.77 -8.43
N ASN A 65 2.45 -15.06 -7.27
CA ASN A 65 1.47 -16.13 -7.11
C ASN A 65 0.23 -15.90 -7.99
N ILE A 66 -0.30 -14.66 -8.02
CA ILE A 66 -1.44 -14.31 -8.87
C ILE A 66 -1.09 -14.48 -10.35
N LYS A 67 0.09 -14.02 -10.77
CA LYS A 67 0.57 -14.20 -12.15
C LYS A 67 0.63 -15.67 -12.55
N GLU A 68 1.11 -16.55 -11.68
CA GLU A 68 1.16 -18.00 -11.93
C GLU A 68 -0.24 -18.62 -12.05
N LEU A 69 -1.19 -18.18 -11.20
CA LEU A 69 -2.59 -18.61 -11.28
C LEU A 69 -3.25 -18.17 -12.59
N GLN A 70 -3.06 -16.91 -12.98
CA GLN A 70 -3.59 -16.37 -14.23
C GLN A 70 -2.96 -17.04 -15.47
N ASN A 71 -1.65 -17.31 -15.44
CA ASN A 71 -0.98 -18.03 -16.53
C ASN A 71 -1.53 -19.44 -16.72
N ARG A 72 -1.84 -20.16 -15.63
CA ARG A 72 -2.48 -21.47 -15.71
C ARG A 72 -3.89 -21.40 -16.28
N ALA A 73 -4.67 -20.38 -15.83
CA ALA A 73 -6.00 -20.15 -16.37
C ALA A 73 -5.97 -19.79 -17.85
N TYR A 74 -5.01 -18.95 -18.26
CA TYR A 74 -4.79 -18.61 -19.68
C TYR A 74 -4.46 -19.87 -20.52
N ALA A 75 -3.55 -20.73 -20.05
CA ALA A 75 -3.20 -21.95 -20.74
C ALA A 75 -4.42 -22.89 -20.90
N GLY A 76 -5.26 -22.99 -19.86
CA GLY A 76 -6.51 -23.76 -19.94
C GLY A 76 -7.51 -23.18 -20.94
N ALA A 77 -7.63 -21.85 -21.02
CA ALA A 77 -8.45 -21.17 -22.02
C ALA A 77 -7.93 -21.43 -23.45
N ASP A 78 -6.61 -21.33 -23.63
CA ASP A 78 -5.95 -21.53 -24.92
C ASP A 78 -6.15 -22.95 -25.43
N LEU A 79 -6.07 -23.96 -24.58
CA LEU A 79 -6.37 -25.36 -24.92
C LEU A 79 -7.80 -25.52 -25.46
N ILE A 80 -8.80 -24.98 -24.74
CA ILE A 80 -10.20 -25.08 -25.17
C ILE A 80 -10.42 -24.33 -26.50
N ILE A 81 -9.88 -23.12 -26.63
CA ILE A 81 -10.05 -22.29 -27.82
C ILE A 81 -9.42 -22.97 -29.05
N ASN A 82 -8.22 -23.52 -28.91
CA ASN A 82 -7.52 -24.17 -30.02
C ASN A 82 -8.25 -25.45 -30.47
N ASP A 83 -8.75 -26.27 -29.55
CA ASP A 83 -9.57 -27.45 -29.85
C ASP A 83 -10.87 -27.09 -30.58
N MET A 84 -11.47 -25.95 -30.22
CA MET A 84 -12.67 -25.45 -30.92
C MET A 84 -12.37 -24.88 -32.32
N ILE A 85 -11.23 -24.17 -32.48
CA ILE A 85 -10.87 -23.52 -33.75
C ILE A 85 -10.38 -24.53 -34.79
N ASP A 86 -9.62 -25.54 -34.41
CA ASP A 86 -9.12 -26.55 -35.35
C ASP A 86 -10.20 -27.58 -35.75
N GLY A 87 -11.35 -27.53 -35.05
CA GLY A 87 -12.54 -28.35 -35.35
C GLY A 87 -12.40 -29.84 -35.08
N LYS A 88 -11.29 -30.26 -34.46
CA LYS A 88 -11.06 -31.68 -34.16
C LYS A 88 -11.86 -32.17 -32.96
N MET A 89 -12.10 -31.28 -31.98
CA MET A 89 -12.79 -31.60 -30.72
C MET A 89 -12.17 -32.82 -30.04
N ASP A 90 -10.83 -32.84 -29.95
CA ASP A 90 -10.07 -33.96 -29.41
C ASP A 90 -10.07 -33.99 -27.87
N LEU A 91 -10.34 -32.84 -27.21
CA LEU A 91 -10.45 -32.77 -25.75
C LEU A 91 -11.69 -33.53 -25.26
N ASP A 92 -11.49 -34.33 -24.23
CA ASP A 92 -12.64 -34.98 -23.60
C ASP A 92 -13.45 -33.96 -22.77
N LYS A 93 -14.71 -34.34 -22.45
CA LYS A 93 -15.64 -33.43 -21.74
C LYS A 93 -15.12 -33.07 -20.34
N LYS A 94 -14.40 -33.97 -19.69
CA LYS A 94 -13.83 -33.75 -18.36
C LYS A 94 -12.69 -32.72 -18.44
N GLU A 95 -11.82 -32.87 -19.42
CA GLU A 95 -10.69 -31.96 -19.64
C GLU A 95 -11.18 -30.53 -19.98
N ILE A 96 -12.19 -30.41 -20.83
CA ILE A 96 -12.85 -29.12 -21.11
C ILE A 96 -13.43 -28.51 -19.84
N ALA A 97 -14.14 -29.32 -19.02
CA ALA A 97 -14.76 -28.85 -17.79
C ALA A 97 -13.73 -28.41 -16.75
N GLU A 98 -12.65 -29.17 -16.56
CA GLU A 98 -11.57 -28.82 -15.62
C GLU A 98 -10.87 -27.51 -16.05
N ASN A 99 -10.53 -27.36 -17.32
CA ASN A 99 -9.92 -26.13 -17.83
C ASN A 99 -10.88 -24.94 -17.76
N TYR A 100 -12.16 -25.12 -18.08
CA TYR A 100 -13.16 -24.06 -17.93
C TYR A 100 -13.30 -23.61 -16.45
N LEU A 101 -13.38 -24.53 -15.51
CA LEU A 101 -13.45 -24.22 -14.09
C LEU A 101 -12.18 -23.49 -13.62
N LEU A 102 -11.02 -23.89 -14.13
CA LEU A 102 -9.76 -23.22 -13.84
C LEU A 102 -9.78 -21.75 -14.31
N VAL A 103 -10.26 -21.49 -15.53
CA VAL A 103 -10.45 -20.13 -16.06
C VAL A 103 -11.44 -19.35 -15.20
N GLY A 104 -12.61 -19.90 -14.92
CA GLY A 104 -13.64 -19.24 -14.14
C GLY A 104 -13.28 -18.97 -12.68
N GLN A 105 -12.41 -19.79 -12.08
CA GLN A 105 -12.00 -19.63 -10.68
C GLN A 105 -10.70 -18.84 -10.51
N ARG A 106 -9.81 -18.81 -11.48
CA ARG A 106 -8.45 -18.29 -11.34
C ARG A 106 -8.10 -17.18 -12.34
N GLY A 107 -8.81 -17.08 -13.44
CA GLY A 107 -8.51 -16.10 -14.49
C GLY A 107 -8.71 -14.63 -14.06
N TRP A 108 -9.56 -14.40 -13.08
CA TRP A 108 -9.93 -13.06 -12.59
C TRP A 108 -9.36 -12.67 -11.23
N VAL A 109 -8.51 -13.52 -10.64
CA VAL A 109 -7.88 -13.18 -9.35
C VAL A 109 -7.06 -11.92 -9.50
N SER A 110 -7.48 -10.86 -8.79
CA SER A 110 -6.89 -9.52 -8.86
C SER A 110 -5.89 -9.29 -7.74
N PHE A 111 -4.92 -8.42 -7.99
CA PHE A 111 -3.95 -7.99 -6.98
C PHE A 111 -4.45 -6.74 -6.26
N PHE A 112 -4.44 -6.77 -4.94
CA PHE A 112 -4.78 -5.64 -4.08
C PHE A 112 -3.59 -5.28 -3.20
N PRO A 113 -2.80 -4.24 -3.57
CA PRO A 113 -1.64 -3.82 -2.78
C PRO A 113 -2.04 -3.25 -1.42
N GLN A 114 -1.21 -3.51 -0.42
CA GLN A 114 -1.40 -3.01 0.94
C GLN A 114 -0.88 -1.57 1.04
N ASN A 115 -1.76 -0.59 1.14
CA ASN A 115 -1.39 0.83 1.16
C ASN A 115 -1.35 1.47 2.57
N GLY A 116 -1.65 0.71 3.63
CA GLY A 116 -1.79 1.24 5.00
C GLY A 116 -0.56 2.01 5.48
N SER A 117 0.63 1.43 5.41
CA SER A 117 1.87 2.10 5.84
C SER A 117 2.22 3.34 5.01
N TYR A 118 1.88 3.37 3.72
CA TYR A 118 2.06 4.55 2.90
C TYR A 118 1.09 5.67 3.31
N THR A 119 -0.17 5.32 3.55
CA THR A 119 -1.19 6.26 4.05
C THR A 119 -0.78 6.86 5.40
N GLU A 120 -0.20 6.05 6.28
CA GLU A 120 0.30 6.49 7.57
C GLU A 120 1.53 7.42 7.44
N LEU A 121 2.45 7.15 6.51
CA LEU A 121 3.57 8.05 6.20
C LEU A 121 3.08 9.43 5.77
N ILE A 122 2.01 9.51 4.98
CA ILE A 122 1.42 10.79 4.55
C ILE A 122 0.73 11.48 5.71
N SER A 123 -0.17 10.80 6.42
CA SER A 123 -1.02 11.40 7.45
C SER A 123 -0.23 11.93 8.63
N THR A 124 0.94 11.36 8.91
CA THR A 124 1.86 11.79 9.97
C THR A 124 2.90 12.80 9.52
N GLY A 125 2.94 13.17 8.23
CA GLY A 125 3.99 14.02 7.65
C GLY A 125 5.37 13.33 7.59
N SER A 126 5.46 12.03 7.93
CA SER A 126 6.71 11.29 7.98
C SER A 126 7.34 11.08 6.60
N LEU A 127 6.54 11.17 5.53
CA LEU A 127 7.04 11.09 4.15
C LEU A 127 8.06 12.20 3.84
N GLU A 128 7.88 13.40 4.38
CA GLU A 128 8.78 14.53 4.16
C GLU A 128 10.15 14.35 4.82
N LEU A 129 10.22 13.54 5.89
CA LEU A 129 11.46 13.20 6.57
C LEU A 129 12.34 12.22 5.78
N ILE A 130 11.83 11.65 4.69
CA ILE A 130 12.60 10.79 3.77
C ILE A 130 13.45 11.68 2.88
N ARG A 131 14.78 11.64 3.04
CA ARG A 131 15.71 12.51 2.34
C ARG A 131 15.75 12.29 0.83
N SER A 132 15.60 11.04 0.38
CA SER A 132 15.67 10.71 -1.05
C SER A 132 14.41 11.15 -1.80
N THR A 133 14.52 12.19 -2.60
CA THR A 133 13.44 12.69 -3.45
C THR A 133 12.98 11.65 -4.47
N ASN A 134 13.92 10.89 -5.04
CA ASN A 134 13.58 9.82 -5.98
C ASN A 134 12.77 8.72 -5.32
N PHE A 135 13.13 8.34 -4.09
CA PHE A 135 12.37 7.34 -3.33
C PHE A 135 10.96 7.84 -2.99
N ARG A 136 10.82 9.09 -2.53
CA ARG A 136 9.50 9.70 -2.29
C ARG A 136 8.63 9.70 -3.54
N LYS A 137 9.20 10.14 -4.69
CA LYS A 137 8.48 10.12 -5.98
C LYS A 137 8.05 8.72 -6.39
N ALA A 138 8.93 7.72 -6.23
CA ALA A 138 8.58 6.33 -6.54
C ALA A 138 7.45 5.83 -5.67
N LEU A 139 7.50 6.05 -4.34
CA LEU A 139 6.43 5.69 -3.43
C LEU A 139 5.10 6.36 -3.81
N THR A 140 5.12 7.67 -4.01
CA THR A 140 3.93 8.42 -4.40
C THR A 140 3.35 7.89 -5.71
N ASN A 141 4.19 7.68 -6.75
CA ASN A 141 3.72 7.13 -8.00
C ASN A 141 3.10 5.73 -7.84
N THR A 142 3.72 4.88 -7.01
CA THR A 142 3.24 3.51 -6.79
C THR A 142 1.90 3.49 -6.06
N TYR A 143 1.79 4.21 -4.94
CA TYR A 143 0.62 4.14 -4.06
C TYR A 143 -0.51 5.14 -4.40
N THR A 144 -0.30 6.05 -5.35
CA THR A 144 -1.37 6.89 -5.88
C THR A 144 -1.70 6.49 -7.31
N HIS A 145 -0.83 6.78 -8.27
CA HIS A 145 -1.13 6.63 -9.69
C HIS A 145 -1.25 5.16 -10.14
N LEU A 146 -0.26 4.33 -9.81
CA LEU A 146 -0.29 2.91 -10.20
C LEU A 146 -1.33 2.12 -9.40
N TYR A 147 -1.53 2.46 -8.12
CA TYR A 147 -2.55 1.88 -7.29
C TYR A 147 -3.95 2.12 -7.86
N GLU A 148 -4.31 3.37 -8.15
CA GLU A 148 -5.61 3.71 -8.73
C GLU A 148 -5.83 3.04 -10.09
N ARG A 149 -4.79 3.03 -10.94
CA ARG A 149 -4.86 2.35 -12.23
C ARG A 149 -5.11 0.85 -12.06
N ASN A 150 -4.42 0.21 -11.13
CA ASN A 150 -4.61 -1.21 -10.83
C ASN A 150 -6.04 -1.49 -10.35
N LEU A 151 -6.59 -0.67 -9.45
CA LEU A 151 -7.98 -0.82 -8.98
C LEU A 151 -8.99 -0.72 -10.12
N GLN A 152 -8.81 0.23 -11.05
CA GLN A 152 -9.71 0.40 -12.19
C GLN A 152 -9.67 -0.81 -13.12
N VAL A 153 -8.49 -1.30 -13.46
CA VAL A 153 -8.32 -2.50 -14.29
C VAL A 153 -8.90 -3.73 -13.59
N SER A 154 -8.62 -3.92 -12.31
CA SER A 154 -9.15 -5.04 -11.53
C SER A 154 -10.68 -5.06 -11.52
N ARG A 155 -11.32 -3.93 -11.23
CA ARG A 155 -12.79 -3.83 -11.27
C ARG A 155 -13.38 -4.17 -12.64
N THR A 156 -12.77 -3.68 -13.71
CA THR A 156 -13.23 -3.98 -15.07
C THR A 156 -13.13 -5.47 -15.37
N ILE A 157 -12.06 -6.12 -14.93
CA ILE A 157 -11.88 -7.57 -15.10
C ILE A 157 -12.88 -8.34 -14.24
N ASP A 158 -13.05 -7.96 -12.97
CA ASP A 158 -13.99 -8.60 -12.04
C ASP A 158 -15.43 -8.52 -12.58
N ASP A 159 -15.87 -7.35 -13.06
CA ASP A 159 -17.19 -7.13 -13.62
C ASP A 159 -17.40 -8.00 -14.88
N PHE A 160 -16.40 -8.07 -15.77
CA PHE A 160 -16.46 -8.91 -16.97
C PHE A 160 -16.61 -10.40 -16.63
N PHE A 161 -15.77 -10.92 -15.71
CA PHE A 161 -15.83 -12.33 -15.31
C PHE A 161 -17.10 -12.66 -14.54
N LEU A 162 -17.57 -11.75 -13.69
CA LEU A 162 -18.81 -11.92 -12.95
C LEU A 162 -20.01 -12.03 -13.91
N ASP A 163 -20.10 -11.14 -14.91
CA ASP A 163 -21.16 -11.18 -15.93
C ASP A 163 -21.09 -12.48 -16.74
N ALA A 164 -19.91 -12.81 -17.24
CA ALA A 164 -19.69 -14.02 -18.04
C ALA A 164 -20.02 -15.29 -17.22
N PHE A 165 -19.54 -15.37 -15.96
CA PHE A 165 -19.79 -16.53 -15.11
C PHE A 165 -21.27 -16.66 -14.74
N THR A 166 -21.94 -15.58 -14.40
CA THR A 166 -23.37 -15.56 -14.08
C THR A 166 -24.20 -15.99 -15.29
N ARG A 167 -23.82 -15.56 -16.49
CA ARG A 167 -24.54 -15.85 -17.73
C ARG A 167 -24.38 -17.29 -18.19
N TYR A 168 -23.18 -17.88 -18.08
CA TYR A 168 -22.85 -19.16 -18.68
C TYR A 168 -22.74 -20.33 -17.70
N SER A 169 -22.47 -20.08 -16.42
CA SER A 169 -22.31 -21.15 -15.43
C SER A 169 -23.51 -22.10 -15.31
N PRO A 170 -24.78 -21.68 -15.40
CA PRO A 170 -25.91 -22.60 -15.35
C PRO A 170 -25.86 -23.70 -16.42
N TYR A 171 -25.45 -23.34 -17.64
CA TYR A 171 -25.33 -24.30 -18.74
C TYR A 171 -24.22 -25.33 -18.53
N ILE A 172 -23.12 -24.90 -17.91
CA ILE A 172 -21.95 -25.76 -17.66
C ILE A 172 -22.18 -26.68 -16.47
N ILE A 173 -22.82 -26.19 -15.40
CA ILE A 173 -23.19 -27.02 -14.25
C ILE A 173 -24.15 -28.13 -14.70
N ILE A 174 -25.12 -27.86 -15.56
CA ILE A 174 -26.02 -28.87 -16.12
C ILE A 174 -25.21 -29.90 -16.91
N GLN A 175 -24.29 -29.51 -17.76
CA GLN A 175 -23.44 -30.45 -18.52
C GLN A 175 -22.57 -31.30 -17.61
N LEU A 176 -21.93 -30.73 -16.57
CA LEU A 176 -21.13 -31.46 -15.60
C LEU A 176 -21.95 -32.46 -14.81
N SER A 177 -23.19 -32.14 -14.42
CA SER A 177 -24.07 -33.07 -13.69
C SER A 177 -24.49 -34.24 -14.56
N LEU A 178 -24.57 -34.08 -15.89
CA LEU A 178 -24.87 -35.16 -16.83
C LEU A 178 -23.68 -36.11 -17.09
N ILE A 179 -22.45 -35.71 -16.76
CA ILE A 179 -21.24 -36.53 -16.90
C ILE A 179 -21.09 -37.48 -15.69
N HIS A 180 -21.71 -37.18 -14.55
CA HIS A 180 -21.65 -37.95 -13.31
C HIS A 180 -22.82 -38.94 -13.14
N ILE A 181 -23.74 -39.02 -14.08
CA ILE A 181 -24.80 -40.01 -14.17
C ILE A 181 -24.42 -41.08 -15.19
#